data_eda4662fe94d977e652bda7e3ecfc1ce
#
_entry.id   eda4662fe94d977e652bda7e3ecfc1ce
#
_cell.length_a   1.000
_cell.length_b   1.000
_cell.length_c   1.000
_cell.angle_alpha   90.00
_cell.angle_beta   90.00
_cell.angle_gamma   90.00
#
_symmetry.space_group_name_H-M   'P 1'
#
loop_
_entity.id
_entity.type
_entity.pdbx_description
1 polymer ?
#
loop_
_entity_poly.entity_id
_entity_poly.type
_entity_poly.pdbx_seq_one_letter_code
_entity_poly.pdbx_strand_id
1 'polypeptide(L)'
;FFYTSPRLSRGVIYWNQKQDSLEFDIPADGSRQFSKIISPLAEGEYGYIVYTYDQYGNPSRPLEYSGRVYGPSYESVLLTADLEKVENHDTQFYIKWKNVSEMEGMNLRYENKSGRMDTLFVPSSQAECTVDAVPGSEYSYTTIHRPEHSIDSLVSEAVIGKFPYYKTGFHIYNLPTNTPTEWGWNPENLCDGNLETGWHTGEGSGGKLPHQMTFELDRPTELHTFKIYQRAQDDWAFRAGNPKKYTLWGTNSLPAEDGSDEGWTMLGEFQSVKPSGLPVGTLTDADIAYARAGESYDIPEVGVFRYLRIKVLESWGGEQAVHFMELEFFGIPHEETGINDSNI
;
A
#
# COMPACT_ATOMS: atom_id res chain seq x y z
N PHE A 1 -38.99 0.71 23.96
CA PHE A 1 -39.87 0.12 25.00
C PHE A 1 -41.18 -0.30 24.43
N PHE A 2 -41.71 -1.46 24.90
CA PHE A 2 -43.05 -1.94 24.60
C PHE A 2 -43.91 -1.85 25.86
N TYR A 3 -45.12 -1.37 25.73
CA TYR A 3 -46.12 -1.38 26.79
C TYR A 3 -47.40 -2.04 26.36
N THR A 4 -48.08 -2.67 27.28
CA THR A 4 -49.23 -3.54 26.98
C THR A 4 -50.53 -3.01 27.45
N SER A 5 -50.57 -1.91 28.22
CA SER A 5 -51.79 -1.36 28.82
C SER A 5 -52.11 0.04 28.29
N PRO A 6 -53.32 0.29 27.81
CA PRO A 6 -53.73 1.63 27.37
C PRO A 6 -53.97 2.60 28.55
N ARG A 7 -53.76 2.16 29.79
CA ARG A 7 -53.96 2.98 30.98
C ARG A 7 -52.65 3.65 31.46
N LEU A 8 -51.52 3.33 30.84
CA LEU A 8 -50.22 3.90 31.18
C LEU A 8 -50.16 5.34 30.69
N SER A 9 -49.69 6.25 31.54
CA SER A 9 -49.63 7.68 31.26
C SER A 9 -48.21 8.21 31.22
N ARG A 10 -47.32 7.69 32.06
CA ARG A 10 -45.92 8.15 32.12
C ARG A 10 -44.96 7.01 32.40
N GLY A 11 -43.69 7.25 32.13
CA GLY A 11 -42.56 6.39 32.50
C GLY A 11 -41.46 7.16 33.20
N VAL A 12 -40.66 6.45 34.01
CA VAL A 12 -39.47 6.98 34.65
C VAL A 12 -38.35 5.96 34.48
N ILE A 13 -37.21 6.42 33.98
CA ILE A 13 -35.97 5.65 33.91
C ILE A 13 -35.05 6.21 35.01
N TYR A 14 -34.58 5.33 35.86
CA TYR A 14 -33.57 5.65 36.89
C TYR A 14 -32.23 5.02 36.48
N TRP A 15 -31.13 5.73 36.80
CA TRP A 15 -29.77 5.21 36.70
C TRP A 15 -28.93 5.75 37.86
N ASN A 16 -27.61 5.43 37.88
CA ASN A 16 -26.71 5.88 38.95
C ASN A 16 -27.27 5.63 40.35
N GLN A 17 -27.71 4.36 40.63
CA GLN A 17 -28.31 3.96 41.91
C GLN A 17 -29.57 4.80 42.29
N LYS A 18 -30.34 5.18 41.26
CA LYS A 18 -31.53 6.05 41.38
C LYS A 18 -31.23 7.51 41.77
N GLN A 19 -29.98 7.95 41.71
CA GLN A 19 -29.62 9.36 41.94
C GLN A 19 -30.06 10.24 40.75
N ASP A 20 -30.08 9.66 39.55
CA ASP A 20 -30.51 10.33 38.33
C ASP A 20 -31.77 9.67 37.76
N SER A 21 -32.58 10.47 37.08
CA SER A 21 -33.83 10.00 36.49
C SER A 21 -34.22 10.81 35.27
N LEU A 22 -34.93 10.15 34.35
CA LEU A 22 -35.61 10.76 33.22
C LEU A 22 -37.08 10.37 33.26
N GLU A 23 -37.96 11.36 33.44
CA GLU A 23 -39.41 11.19 33.35
C GLU A 23 -39.89 11.53 31.93
N PHE A 24 -40.87 10.80 31.44
CA PHE A 24 -41.44 11.01 30.09
C PHE A 24 -42.88 10.58 30.05
N ASP A 25 -43.67 11.23 29.19
CA ASP A 25 -45.03 10.84 28.92
C ASP A 25 -45.08 9.66 27.95
N ILE A 26 -46.01 8.74 28.18
CA ILE A 26 -46.32 7.62 27.27
C ILE A 26 -47.33 8.11 26.25
N PRO A 27 -47.05 7.99 24.93
CA PRO A 27 -47.99 8.45 23.91
C PRO A 27 -49.34 7.76 23.99
N ALA A 28 -50.39 8.56 23.94
CA ALA A 28 -51.79 8.07 23.92
C ALA A 28 -52.31 7.75 22.50
N ASP A 29 -51.43 7.78 21.48
CA ASP A 29 -51.70 7.62 20.06
C ASP A 29 -51.89 6.17 19.61
N GLY A 30 -51.86 5.21 20.55
CA GLY A 30 -51.98 3.78 20.28
C GLY A 30 -50.68 3.13 19.82
N SER A 31 -49.58 3.88 19.70
CA SER A 31 -48.26 3.30 19.47
C SER A 31 -47.83 2.46 20.67
N ARG A 32 -47.30 1.25 20.41
CA ARG A 32 -46.85 0.33 21.47
C ARG A 32 -45.34 0.36 21.65
N GLN A 33 -44.65 1.22 20.89
CA GLN A 33 -43.21 1.34 20.92
C GLN A 33 -42.80 2.81 20.93
N PHE A 34 -41.87 3.16 21.77
CA PHE A 34 -41.25 4.49 21.77
C PHE A 34 -39.78 4.37 22.19
N SER A 35 -38.98 5.35 21.83
CA SER A 35 -37.57 5.48 22.24
C SER A 35 -37.33 6.75 23.01
N LYS A 36 -36.40 6.70 23.96
CA LYS A 36 -35.90 7.86 24.70
C LYS A 36 -34.39 7.82 24.72
N ILE A 37 -33.77 8.97 24.51
CA ILE A 37 -32.33 9.14 24.57
C ILE A 37 -32.01 9.77 25.92
N ILE A 38 -31.06 9.18 26.62
CA ILE A 38 -30.49 9.72 27.88
C ILE A 38 -29.13 10.31 27.52
N SER A 39 -29.00 11.64 27.65
CA SER A 39 -27.79 12.36 27.25
C SER A 39 -27.67 13.66 28.06
N PRO A 40 -26.42 14.10 28.43
CA PRO A 40 -25.16 13.38 28.21
C PRO A 40 -24.93 12.30 29.28
N LEU A 41 -24.26 11.21 28.91
CA LEU A 41 -23.70 10.22 29.83
C LEU A 41 -22.19 10.12 29.63
N ALA A 42 -21.43 9.97 30.72
CA ALA A 42 -20.01 9.70 30.68
C ALA A 42 -19.77 8.25 30.24
N GLU A 43 -18.57 7.95 29.73
CA GLU A 43 -18.16 6.57 29.43
C GLU A 43 -18.26 5.69 30.70
N GLY A 44 -18.87 4.50 30.56
CA GLY A 44 -19.02 3.58 31.70
C GLY A 44 -20.15 2.56 31.51
N GLU A 45 -20.27 1.72 32.53
CA GLU A 45 -21.35 0.75 32.67
C GLU A 45 -22.51 1.36 33.47
N TYR A 46 -23.74 1.19 32.98
CA TYR A 46 -24.95 1.73 33.61
C TYR A 46 -25.99 0.65 33.83
N GLY A 47 -26.56 0.62 35.02
CA GLY A 47 -27.76 -0.13 35.33
C GLY A 47 -28.97 0.82 35.29
N TYR A 48 -29.98 0.46 34.52
CA TYR A 48 -31.20 1.22 34.36
C TYR A 48 -32.36 0.46 35.02
N ILE A 49 -33.21 1.21 35.74
CA ILE A 49 -34.45 0.68 36.30
C ILE A 49 -35.60 1.51 35.74
N VAL A 50 -36.51 0.85 35.01
CA VAL A 50 -37.65 1.51 34.35
C VAL A 50 -38.93 1.16 35.08
N TYR A 51 -39.70 2.17 35.42
CA TYR A 51 -41.08 2.06 35.89
C TYR A 51 -42.02 2.76 34.92
N THR A 52 -43.17 2.18 34.71
CA THR A 52 -44.32 2.84 34.08
C THR A 52 -45.42 3.06 35.11
N TYR A 53 -46.19 4.12 34.96
CA TYR A 53 -47.27 4.51 35.87
C TYR A 53 -48.58 4.61 35.10
N ASP A 54 -49.66 4.18 35.75
CA ASP A 54 -51.01 4.40 35.25
C ASP A 54 -51.50 5.83 35.54
N GLN A 55 -52.69 6.17 35.03
CA GLN A 55 -53.31 7.48 35.27
C GLN A 55 -53.65 7.77 36.74
N TYR A 56 -53.59 6.78 37.62
CA TYR A 56 -53.84 6.90 39.04
C TYR A 56 -52.51 6.99 39.84
N GLY A 57 -51.37 6.88 39.15
CA GLY A 57 -50.07 6.95 39.79
C GLY A 57 -49.53 5.62 40.32
N ASN A 58 -50.17 4.48 40.01
CA ASN A 58 -49.66 3.18 40.44
C ASN A 58 -48.51 2.74 39.57
N PRO A 59 -47.37 2.30 40.16
CA PRO A 59 -46.18 1.85 39.40
C PRO A 59 -46.35 0.42 38.88
N SER A 60 -45.69 0.13 37.75
CA SER A 60 -45.46 -1.22 37.30
C SER A 60 -44.42 -1.97 38.15
N ARG A 61 -44.22 -3.27 37.87
CA ARG A 61 -42.99 -3.93 38.30
C ARG A 61 -41.79 -3.26 37.60
N PRO A 62 -40.62 -3.15 38.27
CA PRO A 62 -39.45 -2.64 37.62
C PRO A 62 -39.01 -3.55 36.47
N LEU A 63 -38.50 -2.90 35.40
CA LEU A 63 -37.73 -3.55 34.37
C LEU A 63 -36.28 -3.08 34.58
N GLU A 64 -35.39 -4.02 34.81
CA GLU A 64 -33.95 -3.75 34.94
C GLU A 64 -33.26 -4.05 33.65
N TYR A 65 -32.33 -3.19 33.23
CA TYR A 65 -31.51 -3.30 32.04
C TYR A 65 -30.12 -2.74 32.34
N SER A 66 -29.09 -3.33 31.72
CA SER A 66 -27.75 -2.82 31.74
C SER A 66 -27.31 -2.39 30.36
N GLY A 67 -26.46 -1.38 30.29
CA GLY A 67 -25.90 -0.90 29.04
C GLY A 67 -24.55 -0.25 29.30
N ARG A 68 -23.76 -0.14 28.25
CA ARG A 68 -22.46 0.50 28.26
C ARG A 68 -22.48 1.74 27.38
N VAL A 69 -21.86 2.81 27.88
CA VAL A 69 -21.54 4.01 27.11
C VAL A 69 -20.08 3.95 26.74
N TYR A 70 -19.80 3.93 25.46
CA TYR A 70 -18.45 3.95 24.92
C TYR A 70 -17.97 5.39 24.78
N GLY A 71 -16.66 5.63 24.92
CA GLY A 71 -16.07 6.96 24.86
C GLY A 71 -14.55 6.93 24.66
N PRO A 72 -13.83 7.99 25.08
CA PRO A 72 -12.41 8.15 24.75
C PRO A 72 -11.49 7.02 25.19
N SER A 73 -11.79 6.35 26.33
CA SER A 73 -10.96 5.22 26.78
C SER A 73 -11.10 4.02 25.87
N TYR A 74 -12.31 3.75 25.39
CA TYR A 74 -12.55 2.69 24.40
C TYR A 74 -11.94 3.07 23.05
N GLU A 75 -12.12 4.31 22.60
CA GLU A 75 -11.56 4.79 21.34
C GLU A 75 -10.03 4.67 21.30
N SER A 76 -9.36 4.93 22.41
CA SER A 76 -7.90 4.88 22.51
C SER A 76 -7.29 3.49 22.32
N VAL A 77 -8.08 2.43 22.39
CA VAL A 77 -7.64 1.03 22.22
C VAL A 77 -8.18 0.39 20.93
N LEU A 78 -8.86 1.16 20.09
CA LEU A 78 -9.35 0.66 18.80
C LEU A 78 -8.18 0.28 17.89
N LEU A 79 -8.26 -0.92 17.37
CA LEU A 79 -7.26 -1.42 16.42
C LEU A 79 -7.65 -1.00 14.99
N THR A 80 -6.68 -0.50 14.26
CA THR A 80 -6.83 -0.31 12.82
C THR A 80 -6.62 -1.65 12.12
N ALA A 81 -7.46 -1.96 11.13
CA ALA A 81 -7.31 -3.15 10.33
C ALA A 81 -5.95 -3.14 9.59
N ASP A 82 -5.21 -4.24 9.69
CA ASP A 82 -3.95 -4.38 8.97
C ASP A 82 -4.20 -4.51 7.46
N LEU A 83 -3.47 -3.73 6.69
CA LEU A 83 -3.43 -3.90 5.25
C LEU A 83 -2.65 -5.17 4.93
N GLU A 84 -3.34 -6.16 4.33
CA GLU A 84 -2.72 -7.42 3.94
C GLU A 84 -2.04 -7.28 2.58
N LYS A 85 -2.67 -6.53 1.64
CA LYS A 85 -2.24 -6.52 0.24
C LYS A 85 -2.74 -5.28 -0.50
N VAL A 86 -1.88 -4.72 -1.34
CA VAL A 86 -2.24 -3.76 -2.41
C VAL A 86 -1.50 -4.19 -3.67
N GLU A 87 -2.24 -4.54 -4.69
CA GLU A 87 -1.67 -5.06 -5.94
C GLU A 87 -2.32 -4.45 -7.17
N ASN A 88 -1.57 -4.46 -8.26
CA ASN A 88 -2.09 -4.13 -9.58
C ASN A 88 -2.86 -5.32 -10.15
N HIS A 89 -4.11 -5.06 -10.57
CA HIS A 89 -4.92 -5.97 -11.36
C HIS A 89 -5.28 -5.25 -12.67
N ASP A 90 -4.50 -5.48 -13.72
CA ASP A 90 -4.60 -4.79 -15.01
C ASP A 90 -4.56 -3.25 -14.85
N THR A 91 -5.72 -2.61 -14.97
CA THR A 91 -5.86 -1.15 -14.86
C THR A 91 -6.36 -0.69 -13.50
N GLN A 92 -6.61 -1.59 -12.56
CA GLN A 92 -7.18 -1.30 -11.26
C GLN A 92 -6.26 -1.78 -10.13
N PHE A 93 -6.54 -1.34 -8.90
CA PHE A 93 -5.83 -1.80 -7.71
C PHE A 93 -6.74 -2.66 -6.87
N TYR A 94 -6.29 -3.88 -6.57
CA TYR A 94 -6.90 -4.76 -5.59
C TYR A 94 -6.31 -4.46 -4.21
N ILE A 95 -7.16 -4.31 -3.22
CA ILE A 95 -6.79 -4.01 -1.83
C ILE A 95 -7.47 -5.03 -0.93
N LYS A 96 -6.73 -5.54 0.06
CA LYS A 96 -7.25 -6.49 1.03
C LYS A 96 -6.74 -6.17 2.43
N TRP A 97 -7.61 -6.30 3.42
CA TRP A 97 -7.33 -6.08 4.83
C TRP A 97 -7.57 -7.34 5.65
N LYS A 98 -6.91 -7.42 6.80
CA LYS A 98 -7.24 -8.38 7.86
C LYS A 98 -8.26 -7.77 8.80
N ASN A 99 -9.32 -8.52 9.09
CA ASN A 99 -10.35 -8.08 10.03
C ASN A 99 -9.79 -8.01 11.45
N VAL A 100 -10.25 -7.01 12.19
CA VAL A 100 -10.05 -6.87 13.63
C VAL A 100 -11.39 -7.07 14.37
N SER A 101 -11.34 -7.18 15.70
CA SER A 101 -12.54 -7.39 16.52
C SER A 101 -13.51 -6.22 16.38
N GLU A 102 -14.81 -6.52 16.39
CA GLU A 102 -15.92 -5.54 16.34
C GLU A 102 -15.90 -4.61 15.11
N MET A 103 -15.16 -4.99 14.06
CA MET A 103 -15.06 -4.23 12.83
C MET A 103 -16.35 -4.33 12.00
N GLU A 104 -16.96 -3.20 11.68
CA GLU A 104 -18.08 -3.09 10.73
C GLU A 104 -17.55 -3.03 9.28
N GLY A 105 -16.46 -2.30 9.07
CA GLY A 105 -15.82 -2.15 7.78
C GLY A 105 -14.71 -1.09 7.80
N MET A 106 -14.28 -0.69 6.61
CA MET A 106 -13.29 0.37 6.39
C MET A 106 -13.86 1.45 5.50
N ASN A 107 -13.47 2.70 5.73
CA ASN A 107 -13.62 3.80 4.78
C ASN A 107 -12.28 4.02 4.10
N LEU A 108 -12.19 3.67 2.82
CA LEU A 108 -11.05 3.94 1.96
C LEU A 108 -11.26 5.26 1.22
N ARG A 109 -10.31 6.19 1.32
CA ARG A 109 -10.29 7.46 0.60
C ARG A 109 -9.10 7.49 -0.36
N TYR A 110 -9.33 7.80 -1.62
CA TYR A 110 -8.32 7.77 -2.68
C TYR A 110 -8.66 8.72 -3.82
N GLU A 111 -7.67 9.09 -4.61
CA GLU A 111 -7.86 9.82 -5.86
C GLU A 111 -8.10 8.83 -7.01
N ASN A 112 -9.24 8.99 -7.69
CA ASN A 112 -9.56 8.18 -8.86
C ASN A 112 -8.85 8.73 -10.12
N LYS A 113 -8.81 7.95 -11.20
CA LYS A 113 -8.18 8.35 -12.48
C LYS A 113 -8.77 9.58 -13.15
N SER A 114 -9.93 10.07 -12.68
CA SER A 114 -10.51 11.33 -13.14
C SER A 114 -10.02 12.53 -12.31
N GLY A 115 -9.07 12.36 -11.40
CA GLY A 115 -8.54 13.40 -10.51
C GLY A 115 -9.49 13.80 -9.38
N ARG A 116 -10.47 12.97 -9.03
CA ARG A 116 -11.43 13.24 -7.95
C ARG A 116 -11.13 12.37 -6.74
N MET A 117 -11.29 12.95 -5.56
CA MET A 117 -11.25 12.20 -4.32
C MET A 117 -12.54 11.41 -4.12
N ASP A 118 -12.43 10.10 -4.06
CA ASP A 118 -13.53 9.19 -3.76
C ASP A 118 -13.38 8.61 -2.34
N THR A 119 -14.52 8.22 -1.75
CA THR A 119 -14.56 7.49 -0.49
C THR A 119 -15.41 6.25 -0.69
N LEU A 120 -14.84 5.09 -0.41
CA LEU A 120 -15.49 3.79 -0.55
C LEU A 120 -15.59 3.12 0.82
N PHE A 121 -16.82 2.76 1.22
CA PHE A 121 -17.03 1.88 2.37
C PHE A 121 -16.88 0.41 1.95
N VAL A 122 -15.98 -0.30 2.62
CA VAL A 122 -15.72 -1.74 2.42
C VAL A 122 -16.16 -2.48 3.66
N PRO A 123 -17.24 -3.30 3.59
CA PRO A 123 -17.74 -4.01 4.75
C PRO A 123 -16.78 -5.12 5.21
N SER A 124 -16.73 -5.38 6.50
CA SER A 124 -15.88 -6.42 7.09
C SER A 124 -16.17 -7.82 6.55
N SER A 125 -17.39 -8.06 6.08
CA SER A 125 -17.79 -9.34 5.44
C SER A 125 -17.06 -9.61 4.12
N GLN A 126 -16.54 -8.56 3.44
CA GLN A 126 -15.72 -8.66 2.24
C GLN A 126 -14.24 -8.48 2.56
N ALA A 127 -13.92 -7.44 3.35
CA ALA A 127 -12.56 -7.03 3.72
C ALA A 127 -11.59 -6.83 2.53
N GLU A 128 -12.15 -6.65 1.34
CA GLU A 128 -11.39 -6.44 0.10
C GLU A 128 -12.19 -5.62 -0.91
N CYS A 129 -11.51 -4.92 -1.79
CA CYS A 129 -12.11 -4.16 -2.88
C CYS A 129 -11.16 -3.98 -4.05
N THR A 130 -11.71 -3.56 -5.19
CA THR A 130 -10.96 -3.12 -6.36
C THR A 130 -11.33 -1.67 -6.66
N VAL A 131 -10.33 -0.83 -6.91
CA VAL A 131 -10.51 0.61 -7.15
C VAL A 131 -9.75 1.08 -8.39
N ASP A 132 -10.30 2.10 -9.05
CA ASP A 132 -9.70 2.74 -10.21
C ASP A 132 -8.95 4.01 -9.77
N ALA A 133 -7.81 3.81 -9.11
CA ALA A 133 -6.99 4.88 -8.55
C ALA A 133 -5.83 5.30 -9.47
N VAL A 134 -5.24 6.46 -9.19
CA VAL A 134 -4.03 6.94 -9.86
C VAL A 134 -2.82 6.18 -9.29
N PRO A 135 -1.97 5.55 -10.13
CA PRO A 135 -0.74 4.90 -9.67
C PRO A 135 0.18 5.90 -8.95
N GLY A 136 0.78 5.48 -7.84
CA GLY A 136 1.66 6.33 -7.03
C GLY A 136 0.93 7.36 -6.17
N SER A 137 -0.39 7.55 -6.33
CA SER A 137 -1.15 8.46 -5.46
C SER A 137 -1.31 7.93 -4.05
N GLU A 138 -1.54 8.83 -3.11
CA GLU A 138 -1.82 8.47 -1.73
C GLU A 138 -3.27 7.98 -1.57
N TYR A 139 -3.44 7.01 -0.70
CA TYR A 139 -4.74 6.63 -0.13
C TYR A 139 -4.67 6.71 1.38
N SER A 140 -5.84 6.84 1.99
CA SER A 140 -5.98 6.67 3.44
C SER A 140 -7.17 5.79 3.75
N TYR A 141 -7.09 5.04 4.85
CA TYR A 141 -8.26 4.31 5.34
C TYR A 141 -8.39 4.40 6.85
N THR A 142 -9.63 4.30 7.31
CA THR A 142 -9.99 4.21 8.71
C THR A 142 -10.82 2.95 8.92
N THR A 143 -10.70 2.32 10.09
CA THR A 143 -11.53 1.18 10.48
C THR A 143 -12.73 1.70 11.26
N ILE A 144 -13.90 1.21 10.90
CA ILE A 144 -15.15 1.52 11.58
C ILE A 144 -15.50 0.36 12.50
N HIS A 145 -15.65 0.66 13.78
CA HIS A 145 -16.00 -0.29 14.82
C HIS A 145 -17.44 -0.07 15.26
N ARG A 146 -18.16 -1.14 15.43
CA ARG A 146 -19.49 -1.11 16.04
C ARG A 146 -19.53 -2.13 17.17
N PRO A 147 -19.31 -1.70 18.42
CA PRO A 147 -19.43 -2.56 19.58
C PRO A 147 -20.83 -3.18 19.66
N GLU A 148 -20.90 -4.37 20.23
CA GLU A 148 -22.18 -5.05 20.41
C GLU A 148 -23.18 -4.17 21.18
N HIS A 149 -24.42 -4.07 20.64
CA HIS A 149 -25.48 -3.21 21.17
C HIS A 149 -25.20 -1.70 21.12
N SER A 150 -24.14 -1.25 20.44
CA SER A 150 -23.88 0.19 20.23
C SER A 150 -24.89 0.77 19.23
N ILE A 151 -25.32 2.02 19.49
CA ILE A 151 -26.11 2.81 18.55
C ILE A 151 -25.20 3.47 17.52
N ASP A 152 -24.01 3.93 17.96
CA ASP A 152 -23.04 4.68 17.18
C ASP A 152 -21.86 3.79 16.76
N SER A 153 -21.23 4.16 15.67
CA SER A 153 -19.95 3.59 15.24
C SER A 153 -18.80 4.49 15.69
N LEU A 154 -17.68 3.89 16.00
CA LEU A 154 -16.43 4.55 16.37
C LEU A 154 -15.41 4.34 15.25
N VAL A 155 -14.49 5.29 15.06
CA VAL A 155 -13.56 5.29 13.93
C VAL A 155 -12.13 5.32 14.45
N SER A 156 -11.28 4.42 13.96
CA SER A 156 -9.85 4.40 14.30
C SER A 156 -9.10 5.59 13.69
N GLU A 157 -7.85 5.77 14.08
CA GLU A 157 -6.94 6.66 13.36
C GLU A 157 -6.78 6.24 11.90
N ALA A 158 -6.47 7.21 11.03
CA ALA A 158 -6.26 6.96 9.62
C ALA A 158 -4.86 6.38 9.37
N VAL A 159 -4.80 5.32 8.55
CA VAL A 159 -3.55 4.82 7.98
C VAL A 159 -3.40 5.39 6.57
N ILE A 160 -2.19 5.87 6.25
CA ILE A 160 -1.86 6.43 4.94
C ILE A 160 -0.93 5.47 4.22
N GLY A 161 -1.17 5.24 2.93
CA GLY A 161 -0.33 4.45 2.04
C GLY A 161 -0.28 5.06 0.64
N LYS A 162 0.47 4.41 -0.25
CA LYS A 162 0.53 4.78 -1.67
C LYS A 162 0.20 3.58 -2.55
N PHE A 163 -0.53 3.83 -3.63
CA PHE A 163 -0.71 2.81 -4.66
C PHE A 163 0.62 2.55 -5.35
N PRO A 164 0.95 1.27 -5.65
CA PRO A 164 2.16 0.96 -6.37
C PRO A 164 2.09 1.50 -7.81
N TYR A 165 3.25 1.80 -8.40
CA TYR A 165 3.35 2.01 -9.84
C TYR A 165 3.21 0.67 -10.58
N TYR A 166 2.84 0.71 -11.86
CA TYR A 166 2.78 -0.49 -12.68
C TYR A 166 4.19 -0.98 -13.02
N LYS A 167 4.42 -2.29 -12.89
CA LYS A 167 5.63 -2.91 -13.42
C LYS A 167 5.56 -2.87 -14.95
N THR A 168 6.58 -2.33 -15.61
CA THR A 168 6.69 -2.33 -17.05
C THR A 168 7.60 -3.47 -17.51
N GLY A 169 7.21 -4.16 -18.58
CA GLY A 169 8.07 -5.14 -19.23
C GLY A 169 9.16 -4.46 -20.07
N PHE A 170 10.25 -5.16 -20.29
CA PHE A 170 11.35 -4.69 -21.12
C PHE A 170 12.14 -5.88 -21.69
N HIS A 171 12.95 -5.59 -22.68
CA HIS A 171 13.89 -6.54 -23.29
C HIS A 171 15.21 -5.85 -23.61
N ILE A 172 16.23 -6.66 -23.91
CA ILE A 172 17.55 -6.13 -24.24
C ILE A 172 17.52 -5.45 -25.62
N TYR A 173 17.96 -4.19 -25.65
CA TYR A 173 18.19 -3.48 -26.90
C TYR A 173 19.66 -3.59 -27.29
N ASN A 174 19.93 -4.32 -28.36
CA ASN A 174 21.30 -4.68 -28.79
C ASN A 174 22.04 -3.49 -29.41
N LEU A 175 23.08 -3.04 -28.73
CA LEU A 175 23.99 -2.00 -29.20
C LEU A 175 25.43 -2.47 -29.06
N PRO A 176 26.35 -1.99 -29.92
CA PRO A 176 27.78 -2.39 -29.87
C PRO A 176 28.48 -1.98 -28.57
N THR A 177 27.90 -1.06 -27.83
CA THR A 177 28.40 -0.58 -26.53
C THR A 177 27.87 -1.37 -25.34
N ASN A 178 26.92 -2.30 -25.54
CA ASN A 178 26.54 -3.21 -24.47
C ASN A 178 27.71 -4.10 -24.10
N THR A 179 27.96 -4.24 -22.80
CA THR A 179 29.11 -5.01 -22.33
C THR A 179 28.92 -6.49 -22.63
N PRO A 180 29.89 -7.16 -23.28
CA PRO A 180 29.85 -8.59 -23.56
C PRO A 180 29.73 -9.42 -22.27
N THR A 181 29.09 -10.58 -22.39
CA THR A 181 28.85 -11.51 -21.28
C THR A 181 29.74 -12.73 -21.36
N GLU A 182 29.97 -13.36 -20.21
CA GLU A 182 30.66 -14.64 -20.11
C GLU A 182 29.88 -15.62 -19.23
N TRP A 183 30.35 -16.87 -19.19
CA TRP A 183 29.82 -17.93 -18.31
C TRP A 183 28.39 -18.38 -18.62
N GLY A 184 27.81 -17.95 -19.76
CA GLY A 184 26.40 -18.23 -20.08
C GLY A 184 25.40 -17.41 -19.25
N TRP A 185 25.83 -16.38 -18.56
CA TRP A 185 25.01 -15.44 -17.83
C TRP A 185 24.61 -14.29 -18.75
N ASN A 186 23.60 -14.53 -19.55
CA ASN A 186 23.15 -13.65 -20.62
C ASN A 186 22.37 -12.45 -20.08
N PRO A 187 22.36 -11.31 -20.81
CA PRO A 187 21.63 -10.12 -20.35
C PRO A 187 20.11 -10.32 -20.29
N GLU A 188 19.54 -11.24 -21.04
CA GLU A 188 18.12 -11.59 -21.01
C GLU A 188 17.67 -12.11 -19.65
N ASN A 189 18.60 -12.66 -18.85
CA ASN A 189 18.33 -13.07 -17.48
C ASN A 189 18.01 -11.89 -16.54
N LEU A 190 18.22 -10.65 -16.97
CA LEU A 190 17.86 -9.46 -16.17
C LEU A 190 16.36 -9.16 -16.17
N CYS A 191 15.57 -9.84 -17.00
CA CYS A 191 14.14 -9.64 -17.16
C CYS A 191 13.34 -10.95 -17.26
N ASP A 192 13.93 -12.08 -16.85
CA ASP A 192 13.28 -13.39 -16.93
C ASP A 192 12.42 -13.73 -15.69
N GLY A 193 12.48 -12.89 -14.66
CA GLY A 193 11.76 -13.07 -13.40
C GLY A 193 12.36 -14.16 -12.49
N ASN A 194 13.59 -14.61 -12.79
CA ASN A 194 14.24 -15.71 -12.07
C ASN A 194 15.48 -15.21 -11.31
N LEU A 195 15.39 -15.12 -10.01
CA LEU A 195 16.49 -14.66 -9.14
C LEU A 195 17.65 -15.66 -9.00
N GLU A 196 17.58 -16.84 -9.65
CA GLU A 196 18.67 -17.84 -9.68
C GLU A 196 19.55 -17.70 -10.95
N THR A 197 19.10 -16.92 -11.92
CA THR A 197 19.83 -16.56 -13.15
C THR A 197 20.24 -15.09 -13.10
N GLY A 198 21.17 -14.67 -13.94
CA GLY A 198 21.60 -13.28 -13.93
C GLY A 198 22.50 -12.94 -15.12
N TRP A 199 22.94 -11.69 -15.16
CA TRP A 199 23.90 -11.18 -16.10
C TRP A 199 25.29 -11.13 -15.47
N HIS A 200 26.33 -11.57 -16.21
CA HIS A 200 27.72 -11.50 -15.79
C HIS A 200 28.60 -11.01 -16.92
N THR A 201 29.38 -9.95 -16.68
CA THR A 201 30.36 -9.44 -17.64
C THR A 201 31.61 -10.29 -17.64
N GLY A 202 32.36 -10.28 -18.75
CA GLY A 202 33.60 -10.99 -18.85
C GLY A 202 34.70 -10.43 -17.95
N GLU A 203 35.56 -11.32 -17.46
CA GLU A 203 36.74 -10.96 -16.65
C GLU A 203 37.95 -10.54 -17.49
N GLY A 204 38.06 -11.05 -18.73
CA GLY A 204 39.23 -10.88 -19.57
C GLY A 204 39.11 -9.80 -20.63
N SER A 205 38.25 -10.05 -21.61
CA SER A 205 38.01 -9.16 -22.77
C SER A 205 36.86 -8.18 -22.53
N GLY A 206 36.08 -8.39 -21.49
CA GLY A 206 34.90 -7.59 -21.15
C GLY A 206 35.16 -6.17 -20.72
N GLY A 207 36.42 -5.78 -20.68
CA GLY A 207 36.77 -4.41 -20.41
C GLY A 207 36.82 -4.04 -18.93
N LYS A 208 36.94 -2.76 -18.72
CA LYS A 208 36.95 -2.14 -17.38
C LYS A 208 35.63 -1.43 -17.12
N LEU A 209 35.30 -1.24 -15.86
CA LEU A 209 34.22 -0.33 -15.47
C LEU A 209 34.35 1.03 -16.19
N PRO A 210 33.27 1.66 -16.62
CA PRO A 210 31.87 1.28 -16.40
C PRO A 210 31.39 0.17 -17.38
N HIS A 211 30.61 -0.77 -16.86
CA HIS A 211 29.88 -1.71 -17.67
C HIS A 211 28.45 -1.23 -17.91
N GLN A 212 27.93 -1.41 -19.11
CA GLN A 212 26.60 -0.94 -19.46
C GLN A 212 25.75 -1.97 -20.18
N MET A 213 24.42 -1.82 -20.02
CA MET A 213 23.42 -2.57 -20.75
C MET A 213 22.26 -1.64 -21.13
N THR A 214 21.76 -1.80 -22.35
CA THR A 214 20.65 -1.01 -22.89
C THR A 214 19.41 -1.87 -23.03
N PHE A 215 18.25 -1.30 -22.69
CA PHE A 215 16.95 -1.94 -22.67
C PHE A 215 15.95 -1.13 -23.49
N GLU A 216 14.98 -1.81 -24.07
CA GLU A 216 13.76 -1.20 -24.61
C GLU A 216 12.57 -1.63 -23.76
N LEU A 217 11.80 -0.67 -23.27
CA LEU A 217 10.55 -0.93 -22.56
C LEU A 217 9.47 -1.38 -23.54
N ASP A 218 8.54 -2.24 -23.11
CA ASP A 218 7.44 -2.72 -23.95
C ASP A 218 6.58 -1.58 -24.50
N ARG A 219 6.53 -0.47 -23.78
CA ARG A 219 5.90 0.79 -24.21
C ARG A 219 6.55 1.99 -23.51
N PRO A 220 6.42 3.20 -24.08
CA PRO A 220 6.87 4.42 -23.40
C PRO A 220 6.25 4.50 -22.00
N THR A 221 7.07 4.71 -20.99
CA THR A 221 6.63 4.71 -19.59
C THR A 221 7.14 5.95 -18.89
N GLU A 222 6.25 6.67 -18.19
CA GLU A 222 6.65 7.67 -17.21
C GLU A 222 7.24 6.94 -16.01
N LEU A 223 8.57 6.93 -15.94
CA LEU A 223 9.32 6.10 -15.03
C LEU A 223 9.48 6.77 -13.67
N HIS A 224 9.14 6.07 -12.60
CA HIS A 224 9.18 6.58 -11.23
C HIS A 224 10.13 5.83 -10.32
N THR A 225 10.16 4.51 -10.39
CA THR A 225 11.02 3.68 -9.53
C THR A 225 11.61 2.52 -10.33
N PHE A 226 12.74 2.02 -9.86
CA PHE A 226 13.27 0.76 -10.34
C PHE A 226 13.82 -0.07 -9.19
N LYS A 227 13.99 -1.36 -9.41
CA LYS A 227 14.53 -2.30 -8.46
C LYS A 227 15.65 -3.11 -9.09
N ILE A 228 16.73 -3.30 -8.35
CA ILE A 228 17.86 -4.13 -8.75
C ILE A 228 18.07 -5.25 -7.73
N TYR A 229 18.27 -6.46 -8.22
CA TYR A 229 18.55 -7.63 -7.41
C TYR A 229 20.00 -8.04 -7.59
N GLN A 230 20.77 -7.93 -6.53
CA GLN A 230 22.13 -8.46 -6.52
C GLN A 230 22.11 -9.99 -6.39
N ARG A 231 23.24 -10.62 -6.75
CA ARG A 231 23.47 -12.02 -6.44
C ARG A 231 23.52 -12.18 -4.93
N ALA A 232 22.54 -12.86 -4.34
CA ALA A 232 22.37 -12.99 -2.89
C ALA A 232 22.17 -14.45 -2.44
N GLN A 233 22.42 -15.42 -3.35
CA GLN A 233 22.49 -16.84 -2.99
C GLN A 233 23.71 -17.08 -2.08
N ASP A 234 23.59 -17.98 -1.14
CA ASP A 234 24.61 -18.29 -0.15
C ASP A 234 25.11 -17.02 0.56
N ASP A 235 26.38 -16.71 0.43
CA ASP A 235 27.04 -15.55 1.04
C ASP A 235 27.45 -14.47 0.01
N TRP A 236 26.83 -14.44 -1.18
CA TRP A 236 27.25 -13.56 -2.27
C TRP A 236 26.72 -12.10 -2.15
N ALA A 237 25.81 -11.80 -1.25
CA ALA A 237 25.32 -10.44 -1.07
C ALA A 237 26.43 -9.44 -0.71
N PHE A 238 26.39 -8.24 -1.26
CA PHE A 238 27.31 -7.11 -0.97
C PHE A 238 28.80 -7.47 -1.11
N ARG A 239 29.14 -8.25 -2.12
CA ARG A 239 30.54 -8.63 -2.40
C ARG A 239 30.75 -8.89 -3.90
N ALA A 240 32.01 -9.14 -4.28
CA ALA A 240 32.43 -9.48 -5.62
C ALA A 240 31.91 -8.47 -6.68
N GLY A 241 31.45 -8.94 -7.82
CA GLY A 241 30.91 -8.13 -8.91
C GLY A 241 29.53 -7.54 -8.71
N ASN A 242 28.89 -7.71 -7.55
CA ASN A 242 27.60 -7.06 -7.29
C ASN A 242 27.70 -5.54 -7.43
N PRO A 243 26.76 -4.86 -8.13
CA PRO A 243 26.79 -3.43 -8.34
C PRO A 243 26.75 -2.66 -7.02
N LYS A 244 27.68 -1.72 -6.84
CA LYS A 244 27.73 -0.83 -5.69
C LYS A 244 27.33 0.59 -6.04
N LYS A 245 27.83 1.10 -7.15
CA LYS A 245 27.51 2.42 -7.67
C LYS A 245 27.18 2.33 -9.15
N TYR A 246 26.08 2.96 -9.56
CA TYR A 246 25.62 2.90 -10.93
C TYR A 246 24.75 4.10 -11.28
N THR A 247 24.60 4.37 -12.59
CA THR A 247 23.72 5.40 -13.14
C THR A 247 22.67 4.77 -14.02
N LEU A 248 21.47 5.36 -14.01
CA LEU A 248 20.39 5.04 -14.94
C LEU A 248 20.21 6.21 -15.90
N TRP A 249 20.03 5.89 -17.16
CA TRP A 249 19.83 6.83 -18.27
C TRP A 249 18.58 6.46 -19.04
N GLY A 250 17.89 7.46 -19.61
CA GLY A 250 16.68 7.26 -20.38
C GLY A 250 16.66 8.14 -21.65
N THR A 251 15.99 7.64 -22.66
CA THR A 251 15.64 8.41 -23.87
C THR A 251 14.33 7.91 -24.45
N ASN A 252 13.60 8.78 -25.14
CA ASN A 252 12.41 8.41 -25.91
C ASN A 252 12.69 8.39 -27.43
N SER A 253 13.88 8.80 -27.81
CA SER A 253 14.36 8.72 -29.18
C SER A 253 15.05 7.40 -29.45
N LEU A 254 14.99 6.90 -30.68
CA LEU A 254 15.75 5.72 -31.08
C LEU A 254 17.24 5.92 -30.78
N PRO A 255 17.88 5.00 -30.02
CA PRO A 255 19.29 5.10 -29.72
C PRO A 255 20.17 5.11 -30.97
N ALA A 256 21.27 5.88 -30.94
CA ALA A 256 22.22 5.90 -32.00
C ALA A 256 22.82 4.50 -32.25
N GLU A 257 23.01 4.09 -33.52
CA GLU A 257 23.49 2.75 -33.88
C GLU A 257 24.91 2.44 -33.37
N ASP A 258 25.73 3.47 -33.16
CA ASP A 258 27.06 3.33 -32.58
C ASP A 258 27.01 3.14 -31.04
N GLY A 259 25.83 3.27 -30.45
CA GLY A 259 25.62 3.14 -29.00
C GLY A 259 26.13 4.31 -28.18
N SER A 260 26.43 5.46 -28.81
CA SER A 260 26.85 6.68 -28.11
C SER A 260 25.79 7.16 -27.08
N ASP A 261 26.19 8.10 -26.22
CA ASP A 261 25.31 8.72 -25.21
C ASP A 261 24.57 9.95 -25.75
N GLU A 262 24.62 10.22 -27.04
CA GLU A 262 23.92 11.35 -27.63
C GLU A 262 22.40 11.19 -27.49
N GLY A 263 21.73 12.22 -26.99
CA GLY A 263 20.27 12.21 -26.77
C GLY A 263 19.79 11.45 -25.54
N TRP A 264 20.70 10.97 -24.69
CA TRP A 264 20.35 10.34 -23.41
C TRP A 264 20.33 11.33 -22.27
N THR A 265 19.36 11.16 -21.38
CA THR A 265 19.22 11.92 -20.12
C THR A 265 19.61 11.02 -18.95
N MET A 266 20.49 11.51 -18.06
CA MET A 266 20.79 10.80 -16.82
C MET A 266 19.64 10.97 -15.84
N LEU A 267 19.02 9.86 -15.46
CA LEU A 267 17.87 9.81 -14.55
C LEU A 267 18.28 9.82 -13.08
N GLY A 268 19.51 9.43 -12.80
CA GLY A 268 20.06 9.46 -11.46
C GLY A 268 21.35 8.66 -11.33
N GLU A 269 22.07 8.95 -10.26
CA GLU A 269 23.18 8.16 -9.75
C GLU A 269 22.73 7.48 -8.46
N PHE A 270 22.97 6.18 -8.34
CA PHE A 270 22.47 5.34 -7.26
C PHE A 270 23.61 4.57 -6.60
N GLN A 271 23.45 4.33 -5.32
CA GLN A 271 24.43 3.60 -4.53
C GLN A 271 23.73 2.53 -3.68
N SER A 272 24.18 1.29 -3.83
CA SER A 272 23.77 0.17 -2.98
C SER A 272 24.29 0.38 -1.56
N VAL A 273 23.42 0.19 -0.57
CA VAL A 273 23.72 0.39 0.84
C VAL A 273 23.48 -0.90 1.62
N LYS A 274 24.54 -1.42 2.23
CA LYS A 274 24.45 -2.58 3.09
C LYS A 274 23.85 -2.20 4.44
N PRO A 275 22.70 -2.75 4.85
CA PRO A 275 21.98 -2.34 6.07
C PRO A 275 22.81 -2.35 7.34
N SER A 276 23.64 -3.37 7.53
CA SER A 276 24.49 -3.47 8.73
C SER A 276 25.65 -2.49 8.77
N GLY A 277 26.07 -1.95 7.61
CA GLY A 277 27.30 -1.15 7.48
C GLY A 277 28.60 -1.90 7.76
N LEU A 278 28.57 -3.22 7.97
CA LEU A 278 29.74 -4.03 8.24
C LEU A 278 30.64 -4.16 6.99
N PRO A 279 31.93 -4.46 7.14
CA PRO A 279 32.86 -4.64 6.01
C PRO A 279 32.39 -5.70 5.01
N VAL A 280 32.87 -5.60 3.77
CA VAL A 280 32.67 -6.63 2.74
C VAL A 280 33.13 -7.99 3.26
N GLY A 281 32.34 -9.05 3.02
CA GLY A 281 32.61 -10.39 3.51
C GLY A 281 32.01 -10.72 4.88
N THR A 282 31.44 -9.74 5.59
CA THR A 282 30.68 -9.97 6.84
C THR A 282 29.21 -9.66 6.59
N LEU A 283 28.33 -10.64 6.75
CA LEU A 283 26.90 -10.51 6.51
C LEU A 283 26.10 -10.78 7.77
N THR A 284 24.98 -10.09 7.90
CA THR A 284 23.91 -10.40 8.85
C THR A 284 22.72 -10.99 8.10
N ASP A 285 21.80 -11.65 8.82
CA ASP A 285 20.53 -12.14 8.23
C ASP A 285 19.73 -11.00 7.61
N ALA A 286 19.79 -9.81 8.20
CA ALA A 286 19.13 -8.61 7.68
C ALA A 286 19.75 -8.15 6.34
N ASP A 287 21.07 -8.22 6.17
CA ASP A 287 21.74 -7.91 4.91
C ASP A 287 21.30 -8.88 3.80
N ILE A 288 21.27 -10.17 4.12
CA ILE A 288 20.87 -11.21 3.17
C ILE A 288 19.40 -11.02 2.78
N ALA A 289 18.51 -10.80 3.76
CA ALA A 289 17.09 -10.58 3.51
C ALA A 289 16.85 -9.35 2.64
N TYR A 290 17.56 -8.24 2.91
CA TYR A 290 17.48 -7.01 2.13
C TYR A 290 17.94 -7.20 0.68
N ALA A 291 19.09 -7.86 0.48
CA ALA A 291 19.61 -8.15 -0.85
C ALA A 291 18.67 -9.05 -1.67
N ARG A 292 18.08 -10.06 -1.03
CA ARG A 292 17.09 -10.96 -1.68
C ARG A 292 15.77 -10.28 -2.00
N ALA A 293 15.36 -9.30 -1.19
CA ALA A 293 14.17 -8.50 -1.47
C ALA A 293 14.35 -7.54 -2.66
N GLY A 294 15.60 -7.29 -3.06
CA GLY A 294 15.97 -6.30 -4.07
C GLY A 294 15.98 -4.87 -3.54
N GLU A 295 16.88 -4.07 -4.05
CA GLU A 295 17.05 -2.66 -3.69
C GLU A 295 16.18 -1.78 -4.58
N SER A 296 15.25 -1.04 -3.98
CA SER A 296 14.33 -0.13 -4.69
C SER A 296 14.85 1.31 -4.62
N TYR A 297 14.72 2.02 -5.74
CA TYR A 297 15.15 3.40 -5.86
C TYR A 297 14.09 4.25 -6.54
N ASP A 298 13.81 5.41 -5.95
CA ASP A 298 13.04 6.46 -6.61
C ASP A 298 13.92 7.15 -7.64
N ILE A 299 13.36 7.45 -8.80
CA ILE A 299 14.06 8.10 -9.91
C ILE A 299 13.87 9.62 -9.77
N PRO A 300 14.97 10.40 -9.54
CA PRO A 300 14.85 11.84 -9.36
C PRO A 300 14.34 12.59 -10.60
N GLU A 301 14.76 12.16 -11.78
CA GLU A 301 14.39 12.76 -13.07
C GLU A 301 13.26 11.96 -13.70
N VAL A 302 12.04 12.24 -13.25
CA VAL A 302 10.83 11.60 -13.78
C VAL A 302 10.55 12.09 -15.20
N GLY A 303 10.26 11.15 -16.10
CA GLY A 303 9.91 11.46 -17.48
C GLY A 303 9.45 10.22 -18.23
N VAL A 304 8.92 10.43 -19.43
CA VAL A 304 8.51 9.34 -20.31
C VAL A 304 9.71 8.86 -21.11
N PHE A 305 10.01 7.56 -21.00
CA PHE A 305 11.15 6.94 -21.66
C PHE A 305 10.71 5.65 -22.37
N ARG A 306 11.30 5.40 -23.53
CA ARG A 306 11.16 4.13 -24.28
C ARG A 306 12.40 3.26 -24.11
N TYR A 307 13.57 3.87 -24.02
CA TYR A 307 14.85 3.19 -23.90
C TYR A 307 15.52 3.59 -22.61
N LEU A 308 16.10 2.59 -21.91
CA LEU A 308 16.84 2.77 -20.69
C LEU A 308 18.25 2.20 -20.84
N ARG A 309 19.21 2.75 -20.08
CA ARG A 309 20.59 2.27 -20.02
C ARG A 309 21.08 2.31 -18.59
N ILE A 310 21.53 1.18 -18.05
CA ILE A 310 22.24 1.13 -16.78
C ILE A 310 23.75 1.14 -17.04
N LYS A 311 24.50 1.91 -16.27
CA LYS A 311 25.97 1.88 -16.25
C LYS A 311 26.43 1.63 -14.84
N VAL A 312 27.12 0.50 -14.62
CA VAL A 312 27.72 0.17 -13.33
C VAL A 312 29.11 0.76 -13.25
N LEU A 313 29.34 1.57 -12.24
CA LEU A 313 30.58 2.36 -12.02
C LEU A 313 31.51 1.72 -11.02
N GLU A 314 30.96 1.02 -10.00
CA GLU A 314 31.70 0.34 -8.95
C GLU A 314 31.02 -0.97 -8.57
N SER A 315 31.82 -2.00 -8.25
CA SER A 315 31.36 -3.24 -7.65
C SER A 315 31.62 -3.28 -6.14
N TRP A 316 30.89 -4.09 -5.40
CA TRP A 316 31.09 -4.26 -3.96
C TRP A 316 32.46 -4.85 -3.59
N GLY A 317 32.95 -5.79 -4.40
CA GLY A 317 34.27 -6.40 -4.19
C GLY A 317 35.44 -5.58 -4.73
N GLY A 318 35.17 -4.49 -5.45
CA GLY A 318 36.20 -3.73 -6.17
C GLY A 318 36.71 -4.44 -7.43
N GLU A 319 36.02 -5.46 -7.89
CA GLU A 319 36.29 -6.21 -9.09
C GLU A 319 35.91 -5.41 -10.35
N GLN A 320 36.60 -5.70 -11.46
CA GLN A 320 36.25 -5.08 -12.75
C GLN A 320 35.04 -5.76 -13.39
N ALA A 321 34.82 -7.05 -13.14
CA ALA A 321 33.62 -7.76 -13.59
C ALA A 321 32.39 -7.40 -12.72
N VAL A 322 31.22 -7.42 -13.36
CA VAL A 322 29.94 -7.12 -12.71
C VAL A 322 28.98 -8.28 -12.93
N HIS A 323 28.20 -8.59 -11.93
CA HIS A 323 27.09 -9.53 -12.02
C HIS A 323 25.93 -9.10 -11.13
N PHE A 324 24.71 -9.27 -11.59
CA PHE A 324 23.49 -9.14 -10.79
C PHE A 324 22.34 -9.93 -11.45
N MET A 325 21.25 -10.14 -10.73
CA MET A 325 20.29 -11.16 -11.08
C MET A 325 19.13 -10.61 -11.91
N GLU A 326 18.49 -9.53 -11.48
CA GLU A 326 17.24 -9.07 -12.06
C GLU A 326 17.14 -7.54 -11.97
N LEU A 327 16.37 -6.96 -12.90
CA LEU A 327 15.91 -5.57 -12.87
C LEU A 327 14.38 -5.53 -12.96
N GLU A 328 13.79 -4.55 -12.33
CA GLU A 328 12.38 -4.24 -12.48
C GLU A 328 12.21 -2.74 -12.60
N PHE A 329 11.38 -2.30 -13.53
CA PHE A 329 11.05 -0.89 -13.74
C PHE A 329 9.57 -0.67 -13.46
N PHE A 330 9.24 0.45 -12.79
CA PHE A 330 7.89 0.78 -12.39
C PHE A 330 7.55 2.22 -12.76
N GLY A 331 6.35 2.40 -13.31
CA GLY A 331 5.90 3.71 -13.76
C GLY A 331 4.46 3.70 -14.26
N ILE A 332 4.11 4.71 -15.03
CA ILE A 332 2.82 4.86 -15.68
C ILE A 332 3.01 4.66 -17.20
N PRO A 333 2.54 3.53 -17.76
CA PRO A 333 2.66 3.29 -19.18
C PRO A 333 1.82 4.30 -19.99
N HIS A 334 2.41 4.82 -21.05
CA HIS A 334 1.73 5.68 -22.02
C HIS A 334 1.39 4.87 -23.27
N GLU A 335 0.31 5.24 -23.94
CA GLU A 335 0.01 4.71 -25.26
C GLU A 335 1.05 5.21 -26.25
N GLU A 336 1.44 4.36 -27.20
CA GLU A 336 2.25 4.81 -28.32
C GLU A 336 1.42 5.86 -29.10
N THR A 337 1.85 7.10 -29.05
CA THR A 337 1.32 8.10 -29.98
C THR A 337 1.73 7.64 -31.36
N GLY A 338 0.80 7.06 -32.11
CA GLY A 338 1.05 6.55 -33.45
C GLY A 338 1.79 7.63 -34.23
N ILE A 339 2.97 7.28 -34.72
CA ILE A 339 3.62 8.05 -35.78
C ILE A 339 2.62 7.97 -36.94
N ASN A 340 1.92 9.09 -37.19
CA ASN A 340 1.16 9.22 -38.41
C ASN A 340 2.17 9.12 -39.56
N ASP A 341 2.32 7.92 -40.11
CA ASP A 341 2.89 7.67 -41.45
C ASP A 341 1.95 8.26 -42.52
N SER A 342 1.75 9.54 -42.48
CA SER A 342 1.07 10.29 -43.55
C SER A 342 2.02 11.32 -44.14
N ASN A 343 3.12 10.83 -44.71
CA ASN A 343 3.89 11.52 -45.74
C ASN A 343 4.80 10.50 -46.45
N ILE A 344 4.19 9.70 -47.33
CA ILE A 344 4.84 9.12 -48.50
C ILE A 344 4.13 9.65 -49.75
#